data_a0f97ab2f89fd48a23baf5b6e08341fc
#
_entry.id   a0f97ab2f89fd48a23baf5b6e08341fc
#
_cell.length_a   1.000
_cell.length_b   1.000
_cell.length_c   1.000
_cell.angle_alpha   90.00
_cell.angle_beta   90.00
_cell.angle_gamma   90.00
#
_symmetry.space_group_name_H-M   'P 1'
#
loop_
_entity.id
_entity.type
_entity.pdbx_description
1 polymer ?
#
loop_
_entity_poly.entity_id
_entity_poly.type
_entity_poly.pdbx_seq_one_letter_code
_entity_poly.pdbx_strand_id
1 'polypeptide(L)'
;LLRFALHMAIRSSFIDYREKVDEYLTSTLLFTVAFSVSMTVIVCSVSVLLNLSIPFILILLCMLQSMSSAIIEDYSYYLMMKFNYKFRTMLMIVPNLLSVVLSVLAMLYVFNTNRYLGRVIPTAIVTLFFGIFLVFLSIRRSGFVFNIEFLKHGLKISTPLILHGIA
;
A
#
# COMPACT_ATOMS: atom_id res chain seq x y z
N LEU A 1 9.22 3.02 7.08
CA LEU A 1 9.06 2.39 8.40
C LEU A 1 7.69 1.73 8.63
N LEU A 2 6.62 2.16 7.98
CA LEU A 2 5.26 1.58 8.12
C LEU A 2 5.02 0.31 7.26
N ARG A 3 6.00 -0.11 6.48
CA ARG A 3 5.90 -1.33 5.68
C ARG A 3 6.39 -2.50 6.51
N PHE A 4 5.47 -3.27 7.03
CA PHE A 4 5.75 -4.54 7.74
C PHE A 4 6.30 -5.59 6.77
N ALA A 5 7.29 -5.37 5.97
CA ALA A 5 7.91 -6.36 5.07
C ALA A 5 7.01 -7.60 4.74
N LEU A 6 5.66 -7.39 4.72
CA LEU A 6 4.66 -8.44 4.49
C LEU A 6 4.81 -9.05 3.09
N HIS A 7 5.34 -8.29 2.15
CA HIS A 7 5.72 -8.81 0.83
C HIS A 7 6.70 -9.99 0.90
N MET A 8 7.61 -9.99 1.88
CA MET A 8 8.52 -11.14 2.11
C MET A 8 7.77 -12.34 2.68
N ALA A 9 6.78 -12.10 3.55
CA ALA A 9 5.92 -13.15 4.07
C ALA A 9 5.05 -13.78 2.96
N ILE A 10 4.55 -12.99 2.00
CA ILE A 10 3.83 -13.50 0.83
C ILE A 10 4.73 -14.43 0.01
N ARG A 11 6.00 -14.11 -0.12
CA ARG A 11 6.97 -14.96 -0.81
C ARG A 11 7.17 -16.31 -0.12
N SER A 12 7.33 -16.31 1.20
CA SER A 12 7.47 -17.54 1.98
C SER A 12 6.19 -18.37 2.00
N SER A 13 5.03 -17.72 2.18
CA SER A 13 3.73 -18.38 2.24
C SER A 13 3.34 -19.09 0.93
N PHE A 14 3.92 -18.71 -0.20
CA PHE A 14 3.68 -19.41 -1.46
C PHE A 14 4.16 -20.86 -1.43
N ILE A 15 5.15 -21.19 -0.62
CA ILE A 15 5.64 -22.54 -0.43
C ILE A 15 4.72 -23.31 0.54
N ASP A 16 4.36 -22.67 1.66
CA ASP A 16 3.63 -23.31 2.77
C ASP A 16 2.11 -23.41 2.49
N TYR A 17 1.52 -22.45 1.76
CA TYR A 17 0.08 -22.30 1.52
C TYR A 17 -0.29 -22.23 0.04
N ARG A 18 0.35 -23.08 -0.79
CA ARG A 18 0.25 -23.04 -2.26
C ARG A 18 -1.20 -23.03 -2.78
N GLU A 19 -2.10 -23.79 -2.16
CA GLU A 19 -3.50 -23.89 -2.56
C GLU A 19 -4.36 -22.71 -2.07
N LYS A 20 -3.92 -22.01 -1.00
CA LYS A 20 -4.67 -20.92 -0.34
C LYS A 20 -3.98 -19.56 -0.48
N VAL A 21 -3.12 -19.40 -1.47
CA VAL A 21 -2.35 -18.16 -1.67
C VAL A 21 -3.25 -16.95 -1.91
N ASP A 22 -4.38 -17.14 -2.59
CA ASP A 22 -5.34 -16.07 -2.88
C ASP A 22 -6.04 -15.60 -1.59
N GLU A 23 -6.40 -16.51 -0.68
CA GLU A 23 -6.96 -16.21 0.64
C GLU A 23 -5.91 -15.53 1.54
N TYR A 24 -4.68 -16.02 1.48
CA TYR A 24 -3.55 -15.44 2.22
C TYR A 24 -3.31 -13.98 1.80
N LEU A 25 -3.25 -13.72 0.48
CA LEU A 25 -3.10 -12.36 -0.05
C LEU A 25 -4.22 -11.45 0.44
N THR A 26 -5.49 -11.89 0.33
CA THR A 26 -6.63 -11.08 0.75
C THR A 26 -6.57 -10.76 2.24
N SER A 27 -6.24 -11.74 3.08
CA SER A 27 -6.07 -11.52 4.53
C SER A 27 -4.95 -10.52 4.83
N THR A 28 -3.83 -10.61 4.11
CA THR A 28 -2.69 -9.69 4.24
C THR A 28 -3.06 -8.28 3.81
N LEU A 29 -3.74 -8.11 2.67
CA LEU A 29 -4.17 -6.80 2.19
C LEU A 29 -5.19 -6.14 3.14
N LEU A 30 -6.15 -6.89 3.65
CA LEU A 30 -7.12 -6.40 4.64
C LEU A 30 -6.42 -5.94 5.93
N PHE A 31 -5.42 -6.71 6.39
CA PHE A 31 -4.61 -6.31 7.54
C PHE A 31 -3.82 -5.04 7.24
N THR A 32 -3.19 -4.92 6.08
CA THR A 32 -2.46 -3.70 5.66
C THR A 32 -3.37 -2.48 5.68
N VAL A 33 -4.61 -2.60 5.19
CA VAL A 33 -5.60 -1.52 5.24
C VAL A 33 -5.95 -1.16 6.69
N ALA A 34 -6.33 -2.15 7.51
CA ALA A 34 -6.73 -1.93 8.91
C ALA A 34 -5.59 -1.29 9.73
N PHE A 35 -4.37 -1.81 9.57
CA PHE A 35 -3.19 -1.29 10.23
C PHE A 35 -2.86 0.14 9.79
N SER A 36 -2.94 0.43 8.48
CA SER A 36 -2.68 1.78 7.96
C SER A 36 -3.71 2.80 8.44
N VAL A 37 -4.98 2.41 8.54
CA VAL A 37 -6.03 3.26 9.11
C VAL A 37 -5.73 3.55 10.58
N SER A 38 -5.39 2.54 11.38
CA SER A 38 -5.03 2.72 12.79
C SER A 38 -3.82 3.65 12.96
N MET A 39 -2.79 3.47 12.13
CA MET A 39 -1.60 4.34 12.15
C MET A 39 -1.92 5.77 11.71
N THR A 40 -2.83 5.95 10.75
CA THR A 40 -3.28 7.29 10.34
C THR A 40 -3.95 8.01 11.51
N VAL A 41 -4.81 7.34 12.26
CA VAL A 41 -5.46 7.92 13.44
C VAL A 41 -4.41 8.30 14.49
N ILE A 42 -3.44 7.44 14.77
CA ILE A 42 -2.36 7.72 15.74
C ILE A 42 -1.54 8.94 15.31
N VAL A 43 -1.08 8.98 14.06
CA VAL A 43 -0.27 10.09 13.55
C VAL A 43 -1.04 11.40 13.54
N CYS A 44 -2.32 11.37 13.17
CA CYS A 44 -3.18 12.55 13.24
C CYS A 44 -3.35 13.05 14.69
N SER A 45 -3.58 12.14 15.64
CA SER A 45 -3.70 12.49 17.06
C SER A 45 -2.42 13.11 17.61
N VAL A 46 -1.27 12.51 17.30
CA VAL A 46 0.06 13.02 17.70
C VAL A 46 0.33 14.39 17.08
N SER A 47 -0.03 14.58 15.80
CA SER A 47 0.14 15.85 15.11
C SER A 47 -0.65 16.99 15.77
N VAL A 48 -1.87 16.71 16.22
CA VAL A 48 -2.70 17.68 16.97
C VAL A 48 -2.11 17.96 18.34
N LEU A 49 -1.68 16.94 19.08
CA LEU A 49 -1.10 17.09 20.42
C LEU A 49 0.21 17.92 20.42
N LEU A 50 1.04 17.72 19.39
CA LEU A 50 2.33 18.43 19.26
C LEU A 50 2.21 19.79 18.57
N ASN A 51 1.00 20.25 18.24
CA ASN A 51 0.76 21.51 17.51
C ASN A 51 1.69 21.68 16.29
N LEU A 52 1.86 20.62 15.50
CA LEU A 52 2.73 20.67 14.33
C LEU A 52 2.14 21.62 13.28
N SER A 53 2.97 22.52 12.75
CA SER A 53 2.61 23.50 11.71
C SER A 53 2.32 22.86 10.33
N ILE A 54 2.24 21.53 10.27
CA ILE A 54 2.02 20.78 9.01
C ILE A 54 0.52 20.74 8.72
N PRO A 55 0.07 21.11 7.52
CA PRO A 55 -1.33 21.00 7.14
C PRO A 55 -1.86 19.57 7.29
N PHE A 56 -2.93 19.40 8.07
CA PHE A 56 -3.56 18.10 8.34
C PHE A 56 -3.86 17.31 7.06
N ILE A 57 -4.31 18.01 6.00
CA ILE A 57 -4.59 17.40 4.70
C ILE A 57 -3.35 16.72 4.08
N LEU A 58 -2.16 17.29 4.29
CA LEU A 58 -0.91 16.74 3.79
C LEU A 58 -0.55 15.42 4.49
N ILE A 59 -0.71 15.37 5.80
CA ILE A 59 -0.49 14.16 6.60
C ILE A 59 -1.43 13.05 6.11
N LEU A 60 -2.71 13.36 5.96
CA LEU A 60 -3.72 12.42 5.51
C LEU A 60 -3.42 11.89 4.11
N LEU A 61 -3.08 12.77 3.15
CA LEU A 61 -2.72 12.36 1.79
C LEU A 61 -1.47 11.46 1.77
N CYS A 62 -0.44 11.80 2.55
CA CYS A 62 0.78 10.97 2.62
C CYS A 62 0.50 9.59 3.22
N MET A 63 -0.36 9.50 4.24
CA MET A 63 -0.75 8.23 4.85
C MET A 63 -1.55 7.36 3.88
N LEU A 64 -2.54 7.94 3.19
CA LEU A 64 -3.31 7.24 2.17
C LEU A 64 -2.44 6.76 1.01
N GLN A 65 -1.52 7.59 0.55
CA GLN A 65 -0.57 7.21 -0.49
C GLN A 65 0.35 6.07 -0.03
N SER A 66 0.85 6.12 1.21
CA SER A 66 1.70 5.07 1.77
C SER A 66 0.97 3.73 1.87
N MET A 67 -0.28 3.74 2.34
CA MET A 67 -1.16 2.57 2.38
C MET A 67 -1.32 1.95 0.98
N SER A 68 -1.69 2.76 0.01
CA SER A 68 -1.94 2.29 -1.36
C SER A 68 -0.67 1.76 -2.02
N SER A 69 0.47 2.39 -1.77
CA SER A 69 1.77 1.91 -2.26
C SER A 69 2.13 0.55 -1.67
N ALA A 70 1.84 0.31 -0.38
CA ALA A 70 2.06 -0.98 0.24
C ALA A 70 1.18 -2.08 -0.40
N ILE A 71 -0.10 -1.79 -0.65
CA ILE A 71 -1.03 -2.71 -1.33
C ILE A 71 -0.54 -3.07 -2.74
N ILE A 72 -0.10 -2.08 -3.52
CA ILE A 72 0.44 -2.28 -4.88
C ILE A 72 1.69 -3.17 -4.83
N GLU A 73 2.56 -2.94 -3.85
CA GLU A 73 3.77 -3.72 -3.67
C GLU A 73 3.47 -5.17 -3.30
N ASP A 74 2.63 -5.40 -2.28
CA ASP A 74 2.22 -6.74 -1.85
C ASP A 74 1.59 -7.53 -3.00
N TYR A 75 0.69 -6.89 -3.76
CA TYR A 75 0.07 -7.51 -4.93
C TYR A 75 1.08 -7.78 -6.06
N SER A 76 2.08 -6.91 -6.23
CA SER A 76 3.16 -7.10 -7.20
C SER A 76 4.01 -8.34 -6.89
N TYR A 77 4.32 -8.60 -5.59
CA TYR A 77 5.01 -9.82 -5.19
C TYR A 77 4.17 -11.08 -5.41
N TYR A 78 2.88 -11.02 -5.12
CA TYR A 78 1.95 -12.10 -5.44
C TYR A 78 1.95 -12.44 -6.94
N LEU A 79 1.90 -11.42 -7.82
CA LEU A 79 1.96 -11.63 -9.28
C LEU A 79 3.30 -12.23 -9.71
N MET A 80 4.39 -11.87 -9.05
CA MET A 80 5.71 -12.45 -9.30
C MET A 80 5.70 -13.96 -8.99
N MET A 81 5.10 -14.37 -7.89
CA MET A 81 5.00 -15.77 -7.51
C MET A 81 4.09 -16.57 -8.46
N LYS A 82 3.05 -15.94 -9.01
CA LYS A 82 2.17 -16.54 -10.05
C LYS A 82 2.76 -16.47 -11.48
N PHE A 83 4.01 -16.01 -11.63
CA PHE A 83 4.68 -15.85 -12.93
C PHE A 83 3.93 -14.94 -13.92
N ASN A 84 3.05 -14.06 -13.44
CA ASN A 84 2.31 -13.13 -14.27
C ASN A 84 3.07 -11.80 -14.42
N TYR A 85 4.20 -11.85 -15.12
CA TYR A 85 5.10 -10.72 -15.28
C TYR A 85 4.49 -9.57 -16.07
N LYS A 86 3.64 -9.86 -17.07
CA LYS A 86 2.99 -8.82 -17.89
C LYS A 86 2.13 -7.90 -17.03
N PHE A 87 1.25 -8.48 -16.22
CA PHE A 87 0.36 -7.70 -15.36
C PHE A 87 1.14 -6.98 -14.25
N ARG A 88 2.18 -7.63 -13.70
CA ARG A 88 3.09 -6.99 -12.73
C ARG A 88 3.76 -5.75 -13.31
N THR A 89 4.32 -5.84 -14.51
CA THR A 89 5.00 -4.72 -15.17
C THR A 89 4.03 -3.58 -15.46
N MET A 90 2.82 -3.88 -15.95
CA MET A 90 1.76 -2.88 -16.11
C MET A 90 1.41 -2.20 -14.79
N LEU A 91 1.25 -2.97 -13.72
CA LEU A 91 0.91 -2.44 -12.40
C LEU A 91 1.99 -1.54 -11.83
N MET A 92 3.26 -1.74 -12.18
CA MET A 92 4.36 -0.88 -11.74
C MET A 92 4.51 0.37 -12.62
N ILE A 93 4.31 0.26 -13.93
CA ILE A 93 4.55 1.36 -14.87
C ILE A 93 3.35 2.30 -14.94
N VAL A 94 2.13 1.76 -15.11
CA VAL A 94 0.93 2.57 -15.39
C VAL A 94 0.60 3.57 -14.27
N PRO A 95 0.55 3.20 -12.98
CA PRO A 95 0.29 4.16 -11.91
C PRO A 95 1.34 5.26 -11.83
N ASN A 96 2.62 4.90 -11.99
CA ASN A 96 3.72 5.85 -11.94
C ASN A 96 3.67 6.84 -13.10
N LEU A 97 3.47 6.36 -14.32
CA LEU A 97 3.38 7.20 -15.50
C LEU A 97 2.16 8.12 -15.42
N LEU A 98 1.01 7.60 -15.03
CA LEU A 98 -0.22 8.36 -14.87
C LEU A 98 -0.07 9.44 -13.78
N SER A 99 0.55 9.11 -12.65
CA SER A 99 0.78 10.07 -11.57
C SER A 99 1.73 11.20 -12.00
N VAL A 100 2.77 10.91 -12.78
CA VAL A 100 3.67 11.94 -13.32
C VAL A 100 2.94 12.86 -14.27
N VAL A 101 2.21 12.32 -15.25
CA VAL A 101 1.45 13.11 -16.23
C VAL A 101 0.44 14.01 -15.54
N LEU A 102 -0.38 13.45 -14.65
CA LEU A 102 -1.38 14.22 -13.91
C LEU A 102 -0.75 15.26 -12.97
N SER A 103 0.39 14.96 -12.36
CA SER A 103 1.11 15.93 -11.52
C SER A 103 1.62 17.12 -12.32
N VAL A 104 2.19 16.88 -13.50
CA VAL A 104 2.65 17.97 -14.38
C VAL A 104 1.47 18.83 -14.82
N LEU A 105 0.37 18.22 -15.26
CA LEU A 105 -0.83 18.96 -15.65
C LEU A 105 -1.42 19.75 -14.48
N ALA A 106 -1.49 19.17 -13.29
CA ALA A 106 -1.99 19.85 -12.10
C ALA A 106 -1.11 21.03 -11.68
N MET A 107 0.22 20.90 -11.79
CA MET A 107 1.15 22.01 -11.50
C MET A 107 1.03 23.17 -12.49
N LEU A 108 0.77 22.86 -13.78
CA LEU A 108 0.70 23.88 -14.82
C LEU A 108 -0.65 24.62 -14.84
N TYR A 109 -1.75 23.90 -14.63
CA TYR A 109 -3.10 24.44 -14.85
C TYR A 109 -3.88 24.74 -13.57
N VAL A 110 -3.62 24.03 -12.46
CA VAL A 110 -4.44 24.12 -11.25
C VAL A 110 -3.70 24.77 -10.08
N PHE A 111 -2.46 24.37 -9.83
CA PHE A 111 -1.70 24.77 -8.64
C PHE A 111 -0.50 25.68 -8.97
N ASN A 112 -0.74 26.82 -9.61
CA ASN A 112 0.33 27.77 -9.95
C ASN A 112 1.07 28.33 -8.72
N THR A 113 0.35 28.55 -7.62
CA THR A 113 0.92 29.14 -6.38
C THR A 113 1.49 28.08 -5.45
N ASN A 114 0.78 26.94 -5.27
CA ASN A 114 1.18 25.86 -4.36
C ASN A 114 1.59 24.60 -5.13
N ARG A 115 2.69 24.67 -5.87
CA ARG A 115 3.16 23.61 -6.78
C ARG A 115 3.36 22.25 -6.11
N TYR A 116 3.70 22.21 -4.81
CA TYR A 116 3.84 20.96 -4.07
C TYR A 116 2.52 20.17 -3.96
N LEU A 117 1.37 20.86 -3.83
CA LEU A 117 0.05 20.22 -3.83
C LEU A 117 -0.28 19.60 -5.20
N GLY A 118 0.14 20.26 -6.28
CA GLY A 118 0.00 19.74 -7.63
C GLY A 118 0.75 18.42 -7.87
N ARG A 119 1.75 18.09 -7.05
CA ARG A 119 2.44 16.80 -7.07
C ARG A 119 1.78 15.78 -6.13
N VAL A 120 1.48 16.17 -4.91
CA VAL A 120 1.01 15.25 -3.86
C VAL A 120 -0.40 14.74 -4.15
N ILE A 121 -1.32 15.64 -4.53
CA ILE A 121 -2.73 15.29 -4.71
C ILE A 121 -2.93 14.28 -5.87
N PRO A 122 -2.44 14.53 -7.10
CA PRO A 122 -2.62 13.58 -8.19
C PRO A 122 -1.95 12.24 -7.91
N THR A 123 -0.76 12.25 -7.31
CA THR A 123 -0.07 11.00 -6.94
C THR A 123 -0.88 10.20 -5.92
N ALA A 124 -1.43 10.85 -4.89
CA ALA A 124 -2.28 10.19 -3.90
C ALA A 124 -3.56 9.63 -4.53
N ILE A 125 -4.23 10.39 -5.40
CA ILE A 125 -5.46 9.95 -6.07
C ILE A 125 -5.20 8.73 -6.95
N VAL A 126 -4.15 8.77 -7.78
CA VAL A 126 -3.81 7.66 -8.68
C VAL A 126 -3.47 6.41 -7.88
N THR A 127 -2.59 6.52 -6.88
CA THR A 127 -2.20 5.36 -6.06
C THR A 127 -3.37 4.79 -5.28
N LEU A 128 -4.26 5.64 -4.74
CA LEU A 128 -5.49 5.21 -4.07
C LEU A 128 -6.42 4.45 -5.02
N PHE A 129 -6.63 4.95 -6.22
CA PHE A 129 -7.47 4.29 -7.22
C PHE A 129 -6.95 2.86 -7.50
N PHE A 130 -5.66 2.72 -7.77
CA PHE A 130 -5.06 1.41 -8.00
C PHE A 130 -5.06 0.53 -6.76
N GLY A 131 -4.81 1.08 -5.57
CA GLY A 131 -4.86 0.35 -4.31
C GLY A 131 -6.26 -0.24 -4.04
N ILE A 132 -7.30 0.58 -4.15
CA ILE A 132 -8.69 0.14 -3.97
C ILE A 132 -9.07 -0.91 -5.03
N PHE A 133 -8.69 -0.68 -6.28
CA PHE A 133 -8.93 -1.63 -7.37
C PHE A 133 -8.31 -3.01 -7.09
N LEU A 134 -7.08 -3.05 -6.58
CA LEU A 134 -6.41 -4.32 -6.25
C LEU A 134 -7.03 -5.04 -5.06
N VAL A 135 -7.42 -4.31 -4.02
CA VAL A 135 -8.16 -4.90 -2.88
C VAL A 135 -9.48 -5.49 -3.37
N PHE A 136 -10.23 -4.75 -4.18
CA PHE A 136 -11.49 -5.24 -4.75
C PHE A 136 -11.27 -6.50 -5.61
N LEU A 137 -10.24 -6.51 -6.44
CA LEU A 137 -9.90 -7.65 -7.30
C LEU A 137 -9.50 -8.88 -6.46
N SER A 138 -8.80 -8.68 -5.35
CA SER A 138 -8.44 -9.74 -4.42
C SER A 138 -9.66 -10.34 -3.75
N ILE A 139 -10.54 -9.50 -3.19
CA ILE A 139 -11.80 -9.93 -2.55
C ILE A 139 -12.71 -10.68 -3.55
N ARG A 140 -12.77 -10.22 -4.80
CA ARG A 140 -13.55 -10.90 -5.84
C ARG A 140 -13.04 -12.30 -6.18
N ARG A 141 -11.73 -12.56 -6.02
CA ARG A 141 -11.13 -13.86 -6.33
C ARG A 141 -11.27 -14.88 -5.21
N SER A 142 -10.98 -14.50 -3.98
CA SER A 142 -10.92 -15.40 -2.83
C SER A 142 -12.11 -15.23 -1.85
N GLY A 143 -12.99 -14.24 -2.12
CA GLY A 143 -14.00 -13.83 -1.15
C GLY A 143 -13.41 -12.95 -0.04
N PHE A 144 -14.29 -12.53 0.88
CA PHE A 144 -13.86 -11.78 2.06
C PHE A 144 -13.40 -12.77 3.14
N VAL A 145 -12.12 -13.15 3.04
CA VAL A 145 -11.49 -14.08 3.99
C VAL A 145 -10.49 -13.33 4.84
N PHE A 146 -10.70 -13.36 6.17
CA PHE A 146 -9.75 -12.82 7.15
C PHE A 146 -9.35 -13.94 8.11
N ASN A 147 -8.14 -14.49 7.92
CA ASN A 147 -7.63 -15.57 8.73
C ASN A 147 -6.44 -15.10 9.58
N ILE A 148 -6.61 -15.19 10.91
CA ILE A 148 -5.59 -14.77 11.90
C ILE A 148 -4.33 -15.66 11.83
N GLU A 149 -4.46 -16.93 11.45
CA GLU A 149 -3.30 -17.83 11.31
C GLU A 149 -2.36 -17.35 10.21
N PHE A 150 -2.91 -16.91 9.08
CA PHE A 150 -2.11 -16.33 7.98
C PHE A 150 -1.37 -15.09 8.44
N LEU A 151 -2.03 -14.23 9.24
CA LEU A 151 -1.40 -13.03 9.79
C LEU A 151 -0.29 -13.37 10.79
N LYS A 152 -0.52 -14.30 11.70
CA LYS A 152 0.52 -14.74 12.64
C LYS A 152 1.74 -15.30 11.92
N HIS A 153 1.53 -16.12 10.90
CA HIS A 153 2.59 -16.64 10.06
C HIS A 153 3.36 -15.51 9.35
N GLY A 154 2.63 -14.58 8.72
CA GLY A 154 3.21 -13.42 8.06
C GLY A 154 4.02 -12.53 8.99
N LEU A 155 3.49 -12.18 10.16
CA LEU A 155 4.17 -11.37 11.15
C LEU A 155 5.40 -12.06 11.74
N LYS A 156 5.34 -13.39 11.98
CA LYS A 156 6.48 -14.16 12.47
C LYS A 156 7.69 -14.09 11.53
N ILE A 157 7.43 -14.12 10.22
CA ILE A 157 8.47 -14.01 9.19
C ILE A 157 8.93 -12.55 9.01
N SER A 158 8.01 -11.61 9.06
CA SER A 158 8.30 -10.19 8.80
C SER A 158 9.03 -9.52 9.96
N THR A 159 8.77 -9.90 11.21
CA THR A 159 9.35 -9.27 12.40
C THR A 159 10.89 -9.25 12.41
N PRO A 160 11.62 -10.37 12.19
CA PRO A 160 13.07 -10.35 12.15
C PRO A 160 13.61 -9.53 10.96
N LEU A 161 12.88 -9.49 9.83
CA LEU A 161 13.28 -8.73 8.65
C LEU A 161 13.14 -7.22 8.85
N ILE A 162 12.16 -6.77 9.63
CA ILE A 162 12.02 -5.35 10.01
C ILE A 162 13.22 -4.91 10.84
N LEU A 163 13.60 -5.71 11.83
CA LEU A 163 14.75 -5.42 12.68
C LEU A 163 16.04 -5.34 11.87
N HIS A 164 16.22 -6.23 10.90
CA HIS A 164 17.37 -6.20 9.99
C HIS A 164 17.36 -5.01 9.03
N GLY A 165 16.20 -4.51 8.65
CA GLY A 165 16.06 -3.33 7.77
C GLY A 165 16.22 -1.98 8.49
N ILE A 166 16.25 -1.97 9.84
CA ILE A 166 16.47 -0.78 10.67
C ILE A 166 17.95 -0.64 11.08
N ALA A 167 18.65 -1.76 11.15
CA ALA A 167 20.08 -1.80 11.46
C ALA A 167 20.95 -1.42 10.27
#